data_cd9b1a5cf49d6bd9874756300bd03aa6
#
_entry.id   cd9b1a5cf49d6bd9874756300bd03aa6
#
_cell.length_a   1.000
_cell.length_b   1.000
_cell.length_c   1.000
_cell.angle_alpha   90.00
_cell.angle_beta   90.00
_cell.angle_gamma   90.00
#
_symmetry.space_group_name_H-M   'P 1'
#
loop_
_entity.id
_entity.type
_entity.pdbx_description
1 polymer ?
#
loop_
_entity_poly.entity_id
_entity_poly.type
_entity_poly.pdbx_seq_one_letter_code
_entity_poly.pdbx_strand_id
1 'polypeptide(L)'
;MARTFLITGGAGGIGKATADLLTSRGHKAITADIANADINADLTTEEGRKQLVEEATKLSDGKLDGVVANAGMQAPTPKTAQVNFFGAVATLEGLRPLLEKSEAPRAVVTASIASLQPADEKLVDAMLAGDEEATVKRGQELVDEGPEQAYLNYSSSKQAIARWVRKNAISDEWAGKGIALNAIAPAVVISPMTEELRNTEEGRAQLAQVPMPLNSWMPAESAANLIAWLTSEENTHLCGQVLFIDGGFDATVRGDQTW
;
A
#
# COMPACT_ATOMS: atom_id res chain seq x y z
N MET A 1 -26.04 0.12 -1.93
CA MET A 1 -26.15 1.03 -0.76
C MET A 1 -24.86 1.84 -0.62
N ALA A 2 -24.89 3.00 0.09
CA ALA A 2 -23.66 3.71 0.41
C ALA A 2 -22.80 2.85 1.34
N ARG A 3 -21.50 2.77 1.06
CA ARG A 3 -20.51 2.00 1.85
C ARG A 3 -19.50 2.96 2.46
N THR A 4 -18.84 2.57 3.54
CA THR A 4 -17.85 3.37 4.26
C THR A 4 -16.46 2.78 4.10
N PHE A 5 -15.52 3.61 3.67
CA PHE A 5 -14.13 3.23 3.42
C PHE A 5 -13.17 4.06 4.25
N LEU A 6 -12.06 3.45 4.70
CA LEU A 6 -10.89 4.16 5.17
C LEU A 6 -9.76 4.04 4.15
N ILE A 7 -9.09 5.17 3.85
CA ILE A 7 -7.98 5.24 2.91
C ILE A 7 -6.81 5.95 3.57
N THR A 8 -5.69 5.28 3.80
CA THR A 8 -4.44 5.93 4.24
C THR A 8 -3.65 6.47 3.04
N GLY A 9 -2.85 7.52 3.26
CA GLY A 9 -2.23 8.25 2.15
C GLY A 9 -3.26 9.03 1.33
N GLY A 10 -4.35 9.48 1.99
CA GLY A 10 -5.51 10.07 1.35
C GLY A 10 -5.38 11.52 0.93
N ALA A 11 -4.30 12.21 1.34
CA ALA A 11 -4.06 13.60 0.97
C ALA A 11 -3.52 13.78 -0.45
N GLY A 12 -3.02 12.73 -1.10
CA GLY A 12 -2.42 12.84 -2.43
C GLY A 12 -2.37 11.53 -3.23
N GLY A 13 -1.94 11.62 -4.49
CA GLY A 13 -1.68 10.49 -5.36
C GLY A 13 -2.83 9.49 -5.46
N ILE A 14 -2.49 8.20 -5.37
CA ILE A 14 -3.46 7.09 -5.50
C ILE A 14 -4.54 7.16 -4.41
N GLY A 15 -4.15 7.47 -3.15
CA GLY A 15 -5.10 7.53 -2.05
C GLY A 15 -6.17 8.59 -2.25
N LYS A 16 -5.76 9.80 -2.64
CA LYS A 16 -6.70 10.90 -2.94
C LYS A 16 -7.60 10.55 -4.13
N ALA A 17 -7.02 10.05 -5.23
CA ALA A 17 -7.80 9.64 -6.40
C ALA A 17 -8.82 8.54 -6.06
N THR A 18 -8.46 7.62 -5.14
CA THR A 18 -9.37 6.57 -4.66
C THR A 18 -10.51 7.17 -3.82
N ALA A 19 -10.19 8.08 -2.89
CA ALA A 19 -11.20 8.74 -2.06
C ALA A 19 -12.19 9.56 -2.90
N ASP A 20 -11.67 10.35 -3.86
CA ASP A 20 -12.47 11.14 -4.78
C ASP A 20 -13.40 10.24 -5.62
N LEU A 21 -12.88 9.14 -6.16
CA LEU A 21 -13.65 8.19 -6.96
C LEU A 21 -14.77 7.53 -6.15
N LEU A 22 -14.48 7.04 -4.95
CA LEU A 22 -15.47 6.39 -4.09
C LEU A 22 -16.55 7.39 -3.66
N THR A 23 -16.15 8.62 -3.32
CA THR A 23 -17.10 9.71 -2.99
C THR A 23 -18.00 10.05 -4.20
N SER A 24 -17.44 10.14 -5.41
CA SER A 24 -18.22 10.41 -6.62
C SER A 24 -19.24 9.30 -6.93
N ARG A 25 -19.00 8.08 -6.44
CA ARG A 25 -19.93 6.95 -6.53
C ARG A 25 -20.96 6.89 -5.39
N GLY A 26 -20.99 7.91 -4.52
CA GLY A 26 -21.96 8.02 -3.42
C GLY A 26 -21.58 7.22 -2.18
N HIS A 27 -20.30 6.86 -2.01
CA HIS A 27 -19.77 6.22 -0.83
C HIS A 27 -19.18 7.25 0.17
N LYS A 28 -19.02 6.87 1.43
CA LYS A 28 -18.28 7.64 2.43
C LYS A 28 -16.82 7.20 2.39
N ALA A 29 -15.91 8.11 2.05
CA ALA A 29 -14.47 7.91 2.13
C ALA A 29 -13.91 8.72 3.29
N ILE A 30 -13.32 8.03 4.28
CA ILE A 30 -12.58 8.62 5.39
C ILE A 30 -11.11 8.57 5.01
N THR A 31 -10.45 9.72 4.94
CA THR A 31 -9.05 9.82 4.58
C THR A 31 -8.16 9.90 5.81
N ALA A 32 -6.98 9.27 5.75
CA ALA A 32 -5.95 9.42 6.76
C ALA A 32 -4.60 9.71 6.10
N ASP A 33 -3.83 10.63 6.66
CA ASP A 33 -2.49 10.99 6.19
C ASP A 33 -1.69 11.62 7.33
N ILE A 34 -0.43 11.97 7.08
CA ILE A 34 0.36 12.73 8.06
C ILE A 34 -0.17 14.17 8.26
N ALA A 35 -0.84 14.71 7.24
CA ALA A 35 -1.49 16.03 7.25
C ALA A 35 -2.56 16.12 6.15
N ASN A 36 -3.45 17.12 6.25
CA ASN A 36 -4.46 17.43 5.22
C ASN A 36 -5.44 16.30 4.90
N ALA A 37 -5.84 15.54 5.91
CA ALA A 37 -6.81 14.46 5.82
C ALA A 37 -7.84 14.56 6.96
N ASP A 38 -8.87 13.74 6.94
CA ASP A 38 -9.85 13.65 8.04
C ASP A 38 -9.19 13.19 9.34
N ILE A 39 -8.20 12.28 9.23
CA ILE A 39 -7.37 11.79 10.33
C ILE A 39 -5.92 12.16 10.02
N ASN A 40 -5.28 12.94 10.89
CA ASN A 40 -3.86 13.24 10.76
C ASN A 40 -3.06 12.38 11.74
N ALA A 41 -2.35 11.37 11.23
CA ALA A 41 -1.61 10.40 12.04
C ALA A 41 -0.26 10.03 11.40
N ASP A 42 0.79 9.99 12.20
CA ASP A 42 2.12 9.52 11.78
C ASP A 42 2.24 8.01 11.94
N LEU A 43 2.11 7.27 10.85
CA LEU A 43 2.16 5.81 10.84
C LEU A 43 3.57 5.23 11.06
N THR A 44 4.61 6.07 11.14
CA THR A 44 5.94 5.63 11.58
C THR A 44 5.98 5.34 13.07
N THR A 45 5.01 5.82 13.85
CA THR A 45 4.96 5.68 15.30
C THR A 45 3.82 4.76 15.76
N GLU A 46 4.01 4.11 16.90
CA GLU A 46 2.96 3.28 17.52
C GLU A 46 1.76 4.14 17.94
N GLU A 47 2.01 5.33 18.47
CA GLU A 47 0.98 6.29 18.87
C GLU A 47 0.10 6.72 17.69
N GLY A 48 0.74 7.06 16.56
CA GLY A 48 -0.02 7.46 15.35
C GLY A 48 -0.84 6.30 14.78
N ARG A 49 -0.33 5.06 14.84
CA ARG A 49 -1.08 3.86 14.42
C ARG A 49 -2.30 3.63 15.33
N LYS A 50 -2.17 3.80 16.65
CA LYS A 50 -3.28 3.72 17.60
C LYS A 50 -4.29 4.83 17.36
N GLN A 51 -3.82 6.06 17.19
CA GLN A 51 -4.66 7.22 16.87
C GLN A 51 -5.49 6.97 15.61
N LEU A 52 -4.88 6.45 14.54
CA LEU A 52 -5.60 6.10 13.31
C LEU A 52 -6.80 5.18 13.59
N VAL A 53 -6.58 4.10 14.34
CA VAL A 53 -7.65 3.12 14.65
C VAL A 53 -8.76 3.73 15.49
N GLU A 54 -8.41 4.52 16.49
CA GLU A 54 -9.37 5.17 17.36
C GLU A 54 -10.24 6.19 16.61
N GLU A 55 -9.62 7.05 15.82
CA GLU A 55 -10.34 8.08 15.05
C GLU A 55 -11.17 7.47 13.92
N ALA A 56 -10.62 6.47 13.22
CA ALA A 56 -11.36 5.73 12.20
C ALA A 56 -12.60 5.04 12.78
N THR A 57 -12.47 4.45 13.98
CA THR A 57 -13.60 3.84 14.69
C THR A 57 -14.71 4.85 14.96
N LYS A 58 -14.35 6.05 15.42
CA LYS A 58 -15.33 7.14 15.70
C LYS A 58 -15.98 7.63 14.41
N LEU A 59 -15.17 7.93 13.37
CA LEU A 59 -15.67 8.50 12.13
C LEU A 59 -16.50 7.52 11.30
N SER A 60 -16.26 6.21 11.44
CA SER A 60 -17.01 5.17 10.75
C SER A 60 -18.23 4.64 11.51
N ASP A 61 -18.54 5.22 12.68
CA ASP A 61 -19.58 4.69 13.58
C ASP A 61 -19.33 3.20 13.91
N GLY A 62 -18.06 2.81 13.99
CA GLY A 62 -17.62 1.47 14.37
C GLY A 62 -17.80 0.39 13.30
N LYS A 63 -18.06 0.75 12.03
CA LYS A 63 -18.16 -0.20 10.89
C LYS A 63 -17.45 0.35 9.66
N LEU A 64 -16.67 -0.50 8.99
CA LEU A 64 -16.06 -0.22 7.69
C LEU A 64 -16.45 -1.31 6.69
N ASP A 65 -16.71 -0.92 5.46
CA ASP A 65 -16.96 -1.83 4.35
C ASP A 65 -15.69 -2.07 3.52
N GLY A 66 -14.73 -1.14 3.59
CA GLY A 66 -13.43 -1.29 2.93
C GLY A 66 -12.31 -0.54 3.64
N VAL A 67 -11.10 -1.12 3.59
CA VAL A 67 -9.85 -0.51 4.06
C VAL A 67 -8.84 -0.51 2.93
N VAL A 68 -8.28 0.66 2.64
CA VAL A 68 -7.21 0.86 1.66
C VAL A 68 -5.96 1.36 2.38
N ALA A 69 -5.04 0.45 2.68
CA ALA A 69 -3.74 0.76 3.28
C ALA A 69 -2.78 1.21 2.16
N ASN A 70 -2.84 2.52 1.83
CA ASN A 70 -2.08 3.09 0.72
C ASN A 70 -0.97 4.03 1.16
N ALA A 71 -0.95 4.50 2.40
CA ALA A 71 0.13 5.34 2.91
C ALA A 71 1.49 4.67 2.70
N GLY A 72 2.45 5.45 2.22
CA GLY A 72 3.79 4.95 1.96
C GLY A 72 4.73 6.06 1.53
N MET A 73 6.03 5.77 1.61
CA MET A 73 7.08 6.66 1.18
C MET A 73 8.18 5.90 0.45
N GLN A 74 8.97 6.63 -0.32
CA GLN A 74 10.15 6.14 -1.00
C GLN A 74 11.32 7.06 -0.64
N ALA A 75 11.96 6.77 0.48
CA ALA A 75 13.12 7.50 0.94
C ALA A 75 14.20 6.52 1.40
N PRO A 76 15.49 6.87 1.29
CA PRO A 76 16.61 6.01 1.70
C PRO A 76 16.79 6.06 3.23
N THR A 77 15.77 5.63 3.98
CA THR A 77 15.74 5.70 5.46
C THR A 77 14.92 4.54 6.04
N PRO A 78 15.20 4.09 7.27
CA PRO A 78 14.40 3.07 7.94
C PRO A 78 12.92 3.42 8.11
N LYS A 79 12.57 4.71 8.17
CA LYS A 79 11.17 5.16 8.23
C LYS A 79 10.34 4.63 7.06
N THR A 80 10.98 4.38 5.92
CA THR A 80 10.31 3.79 4.75
C THR A 80 9.74 2.40 5.09
N ALA A 81 10.50 1.56 5.77
CA ALA A 81 10.01 0.26 6.23
C ALA A 81 8.93 0.40 7.32
N GLN A 82 9.09 1.37 8.22
CA GLN A 82 8.10 1.63 9.27
C GLN A 82 6.73 2.00 8.70
N VAL A 83 6.66 2.94 7.75
CA VAL A 83 5.38 3.32 7.12
C VAL A 83 4.86 2.20 6.21
N ASN A 84 5.70 1.74 5.27
CA ASN A 84 5.25 0.86 4.20
C ASN A 84 4.86 -0.54 4.68
N PHE A 85 5.44 -1.02 5.77
CA PHE A 85 5.13 -2.31 6.33
C PHE A 85 4.37 -2.20 7.65
N PHE A 86 4.96 -1.68 8.72
CA PHE A 86 4.31 -1.65 10.04
C PHE A 86 3.09 -0.74 10.05
N GLY A 87 3.15 0.43 9.40
CA GLY A 87 2.00 1.31 9.23
C GLY A 87 0.86 0.66 8.45
N ALA A 88 1.19 -0.04 7.35
CA ALA A 88 0.20 -0.76 6.55
C ALA A 88 -0.42 -1.94 7.30
N VAL A 89 0.39 -2.77 7.96
CA VAL A 89 -0.08 -3.92 8.75
C VAL A 89 -0.95 -3.44 9.92
N ALA A 90 -0.50 -2.42 10.67
CA ALA A 90 -1.29 -1.86 11.78
C ALA A 90 -2.63 -1.27 11.30
N THR A 91 -2.65 -0.64 10.12
CA THR A 91 -3.91 -0.18 9.50
C THR A 91 -4.85 -1.34 9.22
N LEU A 92 -4.35 -2.39 8.57
CA LEU A 92 -5.15 -3.53 8.16
C LEU A 92 -5.66 -4.32 9.38
N GLU A 93 -4.78 -4.70 10.29
CA GLU A 93 -5.14 -5.51 11.47
C GLU A 93 -5.94 -4.72 12.49
N GLY A 94 -5.58 -3.46 12.74
CA GLY A 94 -6.28 -2.61 13.70
C GLY A 94 -7.72 -2.28 13.28
N LEU A 95 -7.98 -2.20 11.97
CA LEU A 95 -9.31 -1.91 11.43
C LEU A 95 -10.10 -3.17 11.03
N ARG A 96 -9.47 -4.34 11.03
CA ARG A 96 -10.14 -5.61 10.72
C ARG A 96 -11.42 -5.86 11.55
N PRO A 97 -11.46 -5.57 12.87
CA PRO A 97 -12.70 -5.74 13.64
C PRO A 97 -13.87 -4.86 13.18
N LEU A 98 -13.59 -3.76 12.48
CA LEU A 98 -14.64 -2.90 11.89
C LEU A 98 -15.12 -3.48 10.55
N LEU A 99 -14.23 -4.13 9.79
CA LEU A 99 -14.56 -4.84 8.55
C LEU A 99 -15.44 -6.07 8.83
N GLU A 100 -15.20 -6.79 9.91
CA GLU A 100 -15.99 -7.99 10.28
C GLU A 100 -17.49 -7.69 10.47
N LYS A 101 -17.87 -6.42 10.62
CA LYS A 101 -19.27 -5.97 10.73
C LYS A 101 -19.92 -5.69 9.38
N SER A 102 -19.17 -5.73 8.29
CA SER A 102 -19.69 -5.53 6.93
C SER A 102 -20.24 -6.84 6.35
N GLU A 103 -21.26 -6.72 5.49
CA GLU A 103 -21.78 -7.87 4.74
C GLU A 103 -20.87 -8.27 3.56
N ALA A 104 -20.02 -7.32 3.08
CA ALA A 104 -19.08 -7.55 2.00
C ALA A 104 -17.74 -6.84 2.30
N PRO A 105 -16.98 -7.26 3.32
CA PRO A 105 -15.76 -6.58 3.73
C PRO A 105 -14.62 -6.79 2.74
N ARG A 106 -13.87 -5.74 2.43
CA ARG A 106 -12.74 -5.79 1.49
C ARG A 106 -11.56 -5.00 2.03
N ALA A 107 -10.35 -5.49 1.78
CA ALA A 107 -9.13 -4.80 2.13
C ALA A 107 -8.13 -4.83 0.97
N VAL A 108 -7.46 -3.71 0.74
CA VAL A 108 -6.41 -3.57 -0.27
C VAL A 108 -5.23 -2.85 0.33
N VAL A 109 -4.01 -3.32 0.02
CA VAL A 109 -2.78 -2.61 0.34
C VAL A 109 -2.00 -2.26 -0.92
N THR A 110 -1.30 -1.14 -0.90
CA THR A 110 -0.44 -0.71 -2.00
C THR A 110 0.99 -1.23 -1.81
N ALA A 111 1.34 -2.29 -2.57
CA ALA A 111 2.70 -2.75 -2.77
C ALA A 111 3.42 -1.89 -3.84
N SER A 112 4.20 -2.48 -4.74
CA SER A 112 4.87 -1.82 -5.88
C SER A 112 5.50 -2.86 -6.78
N ILE A 113 5.82 -2.52 -8.03
CA ILE A 113 6.76 -3.29 -8.87
C ILE A 113 8.13 -3.47 -8.19
N ALA A 114 8.50 -2.58 -7.27
CA ALA A 114 9.72 -2.70 -6.47
C ALA A 114 9.76 -3.99 -5.63
N SER A 115 8.63 -4.65 -5.40
CA SER A 115 8.59 -5.98 -4.78
C SER A 115 9.27 -7.08 -5.61
N LEU A 116 9.53 -6.83 -6.90
CA LEU A 116 10.25 -7.72 -7.81
C LEU A 116 11.74 -7.36 -7.92
N GLN A 117 12.17 -6.25 -7.35
CA GLN A 117 13.56 -5.80 -7.36
C GLN A 117 14.36 -6.48 -6.25
N PRO A 118 15.71 -6.40 -6.30
CA PRO A 118 16.55 -6.87 -5.20
C PRO A 118 16.10 -6.32 -3.86
N ALA A 119 16.11 -7.18 -2.84
CA ALA A 119 15.72 -6.86 -1.47
C ALA A 119 16.77 -7.40 -0.50
N ASP A 120 16.86 -6.82 0.69
CA ASP A 120 17.65 -7.36 1.80
C ASP A 120 16.82 -8.38 2.57
N GLU A 121 17.19 -9.66 2.49
CA GLU A 121 16.44 -10.75 3.12
C GLU A 121 16.34 -10.59 4.63
N LYS A 122 17.37 -10.08 5.32
CA LYS A 122 17.35 -9.87 6.78
C LYS A 122 16.32 -8.81 7.15
N LEU A 123 16.24 -7.74 6.34
CA LEU A 123 15.26 -6.68 6.54
C LEU A 123 13.83 -7.19 6.28
N VAL A 124 13.63 -7.99 5.24
CA VAL A 124 12.33 -8.62 4.93
C VAL A 124 11.91 -9.57 6.05
N ASP A 125 12.81 -10.40 6.53
CA ASP A 125 12.51 -11.38 7.59
C ASP A 125 12.19 -10.70 8.93
N ALA A 126 12.91 -9.62 9.29
CA ALA A 126 12.60 -8.82 10.49
C ALA A 126 11.19 -8.22 10.40
N MET A 127 10.82 -7.63 9.26
CA MET A 127 9.46 -7.13 9.02
C MET A 127 8.41 -8.24 9.15
N LEU A 128 8.60 -9.37 8.48
CA LEU A 128 7.65 -10.50 8.52
C LEU A 128 7.54 -11.16 9.89
N ALA A 129 8.58 -11.05 10.74
CA ALA A 129 8.55 -11.45 12.14
C ALA A 129 7.84 -10.43 13.05
N GLY A 130 7.53 -9.22 12.53
CA GLY A 130 6.96 -8.13 13.33
C GLY A 130 7.98 -7.44 14.25
N ASP A 131 9.28 -7.65 14.03
CA ASP A 131 10.36 -7.06 14.81
C ASP A 131 10.75 -5.68 14.24
N GLU A 132 10.08 -4.64 14.73
CA GLU A 132 10.29 -3.28 14.27
C GLU A 132 11.67 -2.74 14.69
N GLU A 133 12.18 -3.13 15.87
CA GLU A 133 13.50 -2.71 16.35
C GLU A 133 14.62 -3.27 15.46
N ALA A 134 14.59 -4.58 15.17
CA ALA A 134 15.53 -5.20 14.25
C ALA A 134 15.39 -4.62 12.82
N THR A 135 14.19 -4.30 12.38
CA THR A 135 13.92 -3.65 11.08
C THR A 135 14.59 -2.29 10.99
N VAL A 136 14.38 -1.43 11.99
CA VAL A 136 14.98 -0.08 12.03
C VAL A 136 16.50 -0.18 12.07
N LYS A 137 17.06 -1.08 12.90
CA LYS A 137 18.49 -1.30 12.98
C LYS A 137 19.08 -1.74 11.65
N ARG A 138 18.51 -2.77 11.02
CA ARG A 138 19.01 -3.24 9.71
C ARG A 138 18.84 -2.19 8.62
N GLY A 139 17.72 -1.48 8.62
CA GLY A 139 17.47 -0.38 7.68
C GLY A 139 18.51 0.74 7.81
N GLN A 140 18.96 1.06 9.03
CA GLN A 140 20.01 2.03 9.26
C GLN A 140 21.39 1.52 8.80
N GLU A 141 21.73 0.26 9.05
CA GLU A 141 22.95 -0.36 8.53
C GLU A 141 23.03 -0.20 6.99
N LEU A 142 21.90 -0.44 6.28
CA LEU A 142 21.85 -0.27 4.84
C LEU A 142 22.05 1.19 4.40
N VAL A 143 21.57 2.15 5.19
CA VAL A 143 21.82 3.58 4.93
C VAL A 143 23.30 3.90 5.07
N ASP A 144 23.95 3.36 6.10
CA ASP A 144 25.37 3.59 6.38
C ASP A 144 26.29 2.90 5.34
N GLU A 145 25.81 1.83 4.68
CA GLU A 145 26.50 1.14 3.58
C GLU A 145 26.50 1.94 2.26
N GLY A 146 25.60 2.94 2.10
CA GLY A 146 25.56 3.83 0.94
C GLY A 146 24.21 3.91 0.22
N PRO A 147 24.09 4.80 -0.79
CA PRO A 147 22.80 5.11 -1.42
C PRO A 147 22.10 3.94 -2.11
N GLU A 148 22.85 3.05 -2.74
CA GLU A 148 22.28 1.85 -3.39
C GLU A 148 21.69 0.90 -2.37
N GLN A 149 22.39 0.68 -1.24
CA GLN A 149 21.93 -0.17 -0.16
C GLN A 149 20.77 0.49 0.60
N ALA A 150 20.83 1.80 0.81
CA ALA A 150 19.76 2.56 1.44
C ALA A 150 18.41 2.41 0.72
N TYR A 151 18.42 2.29 -0.62
CA TYR A 151 17.21 2.04 -1.42
C TYR A 151 16.55 0.70 -1.11
N LEU A 152 17.29 -0.30 -0.61
CA LEU A 152 16.74 -1.60 -0.22
C LEU A 152 15.70 -1.47 0.93
N ASN A 153 15.69 -0.37 1.69
CA ASN A 153 14.59 -0.09 2.63
C ASN A 153 13.24 -0.04 1.90
N TYR A 154 13.19 0.50 0.69
CA TYR A 154 11.96 0.58 -0.10
C TYR A 154 11.59 -0.76 -0.72
N SER A 155 12.48 -1.37 -1.52
CA SER A 155 12.18 -2.63 -2.21
C SER A 155 11.86 -3.75 -1.22
N SER A 156 12.62 -3.87 -0.11
CA SER A 156 12.35 -4.85 0.94
C SER A 156 10.99 -4.64 1.59
N SER A 157 10.60 -3.37 1.88
CA SER A 157 9.29 -3.08 2.46
C SER A 157 8.14 -3.50 1.54
N LYS A 158 8.30 -3.28 0.22
CA LYS A 158 7.29 -3.65 -0.79
C LYS A 158 7.24 -5.16 -1.03
N GLN A 159 8.37 -5.85 -0.94
CA GLN A 159 8.40 -7.32 -0.97
C GLN A 159 7.77 -7.91 0.30
N ALA A 160 8.11 -7.39 1.47
CA ALA A 160 7.56 -7.88 2.73
C ALA A 160 6.04 -7.74 2.79
N ILE A 161 5.48 -6.58 2.41
CA ILE A 161 4.01 -6.39 2.45
C ILE A 161 3.29 -7.27 1.41
N ALA A 162 3.87 -7.50 0.23
CA ALA A 162 3.32 -8.42 -0.76
C ALA A 162 3.30 -9.87 -0.23
N ARG A 163 4.37 -10.32 0.43
CA ARG A 163 4.45 -11.65 1.07
C ARG A 163 3.49 -11.75 2.24
N TRP A 164 3.37 -10.70 3.05
CA TRP A 164 2.44 -10.65 4.18
C TRP A 164 0.99 -10.84 3.71
N VAL A 165 0.56 -10.15 2.65
CA VAL A 165 -0.78 -10.32 2.07
C VAL A 165 -1.02 -11.77 1.66
N ARG A 166 -0.11 -12.36 0.91
CA ARG A 166 -0.26 -13.75 0.44
C ARG A 166 -0.37 -14.75 1.58
N LYS A 167 0.36 -14.53 2.67
CA LYS A 167 0.35 -15.40 3.85
C LYS A 167 -0.94 -15.23 4.67
N ASN A 168 -1.35 -13.99 4.91
CA ASN A 168 -2.42 -13.68 5.86
C ASN A 168 -3.81 -13.72 5.23
N ALA A 169 -3.95 -13.35 3.95
CA ALA A 169 -5.26 -13.27 3.29
C ALA A 169 -6.09 -14.56 3.36
N ILE A 170 -5.43 -15.72 3.43
CA ILE A 170 -6.09 -17.05 3.47
C ILE A 170 -6.34 -17.55 4.88
N SER A 171 -6.01 -16.77 5.91
CA SER A 171 -6.17 -17.18 7.31
C SER A 171 -7.64 -17.08 7.76
N ASP A 172 -7.91 -17.70 8.93
CA ASP A 172 -9.23 -17.64 9.57
C ASP A 172 -9.62 -16.20 9.97
N GLU A 173 -8.65 -15.34 10.24
CA GLU A 173 -8.87 -13.94 10.61
C GLU A 173 -9.29 -13.08 9.42
N TRP A 174 -8.92 -13.46 8.19
CA TRP A 174 -9.25 -12.74 6.97
C TRP A 174 -10.28 -13.48 6.12
N ALA A 175 -9.87 -14.47 5.33
CA ALA A 175 -10.80 -15.22 4.48
C ALA A 175 -11.85 -15.96 5.30
N GLY A 176 -11.50 -16.50 6.48
CA GLY A 176 -12.45 -17.14 7.40
C GLY A 176 -13.54 -16.19 7.92
N LYS A 177 -13.29 -14.88 7.90
CA LYS A 177 -14.27 -13.82 8.22
C LYS A 177 -14.92 -13.20 6.98
N GLY A 178 -14.71 -13.77 5.80
CA GLY A 178 -15.26 -13.26 4.55
C GLY A 178 -14.58 -11.97 4.04
N ILE A 179 -13.42 -11.60 4.62
CA ILE A 179 -12.68 -10.42 4.21
C ILE A 179 -11.73 -10.78 3.06
N ALA A 180 -12.00 -10.27 1.85
CA ALA A 180 -11.08 -10.43 0.74
C ALA A 180 -9.95 -9.39 0.84
N LEU A 181 -8.75 -9.84 1.20
CA LEU A 181 -7.54 -9.04 1.28
C LEU A 181 -6.67 -9.26 0.03
N ASN A 182 -6.29 -8.17 -0.64
CA ASN A 182 -5.42 -8.17 -1.81
C ASN A 182 -4.40 -7.03 -1.76
N ALA A 183 -3.42 -7.08 -2.66
CA ALA A 183 -2.50 -5.98 -2.90
C ALA A 183 -2.56 -5.54 -4.37
N ILE A 184 -2.31 -4.25 -4.61
CA ILE A 184 -1.93 -3.75 -5.93
C ILE A 184 -0.43 -3.46 -5.94
N ALA A 185 0.21 -3.66 -7.09
CA ALA A 185 1.63 -3.38 -7.30
C ALA A 185 1.79 -2.42 -8.50
N PRO A 186 1.64 -1.10 -8.28
CA PRO A 186 1.80 -0.12 -9.34
C PRO A 186 3.26 0.07 -9.74
N ALA A 187 3.48 0.42 -11.02
CA ALA A 187 4.73 0.93 -11.53
C ALA A 187 4.85 2.46 -11.31
N VAL A 188 5.32 3.20 -12.32
CA VAL A 188 5.48 4.65 -12.22
C VAL A 188 4.12 5.34 -12.29
N VAL A 189 3.72 5.95 -11.17
CA VAL A 189 2.47 6.69 -11.04
C VAL A 189 2.76 8.19 -11.01
N ILE A 190 1.97 8.98 -11.75
CA ILE A 190 1.99 10.43 -11.68
C ILE A 190 1.37 10.86 -10.34
N SER A 191 2.23 11.23 -9.39
CA SER A 191 1.85 11.52 -8.00
C SER A 191 2.85 12.51 -7.37
N PRO A 192 2.56 13.07 -6.19
CA PRO A 192 3.54 13.85 -5.44
C PRO A 192 4.86 13.09 -5.17
N MET A 193 4.80 11.78 -4.92
CA MET A 193 5.99 10.94 -4.68
C MET A 193 6.97 10.93 -5.87
N THR A 194 6.48 11.04 -7.10
CA THR A 194 7.30 11.03 -8.32
C THR A 194 7.54 12.42 -8.90
N GLU A 195 7.01 13.48 -8.27
CA GLU A 195 7.01 14.83 -8.81
C GLU A 195 8.43 15.38 -9.02
N GLU A 196 9.31 15.24 -8.03
CA GLU A 196 10.69 15.69 -8.12
C GLU A 196 11.42 15.01 -9.28
N LEU A 197 11.30 13.68 -9.40
CA LEU A 197 11.91 12.93 -10.51
C LEU A 197 11.34 13.36 -11.87
N ARG A 198 10.04 13.63 -11.96
CA ARG A 198 9.41 14.08 -13.21
C ARG A 198 9.82 15.48 -13.63
N ASN A 199 10.22 16.33 -12.68
CA ASN A 199 10.58 17.72 -12.92
C ASN A 199 12.05 17.93 -13.31
N THR A 200 12.92 16.92 -13.18
CA THR A 200 14.32 16.96 -13.59
C THR A 200 14.56 16.12 -14.84
N GLU A 201 15.60 16.43 -15.61
CA GLU A 201 15.98 15.67 -16.81
C GLU A 201 16.50 14.28 -16.41
N GLU A 202 17.38 14.23 -15.42
CA GLU A 202 17.94 13.01 -14.86
C GLU A 202 16.86 12.09 -14.30
N GLY A 203 15.92 12.66 -13.54
CA GLY A 203 14.80 11.89 -12.96
C GLY A 203 13.87 11.33 -14.03
N ARG A 204 13.56 12.09 -15.09
CA ARG A 204 12.79 11.59 -16.23
C ARG A 204 13.55 10.46 -16.97
N ALA A 205 14.87 10.60 -17.15
CA ALA A 205 15.67 9.53 -17.74
C ALA A 205 15.67 8.27 -16.88
N GLN A 206 15.72 8.42 -15.55
CA GLN A 206 15.61 7.28 -14.62
C GLN A 206 14.23 6.61 -14.70
N LEU A 207 13.14 7.39 -14.65
CA LEU A 207 11.79 6.86 -14.77
C LEU A 207 11.52 6.19 -16.13
N ALA A 208 12.16 6.68 -17.21
CA ALA A 208 12.05 6.10 -18.55
C ALA A 208 12.74 4.72 -18.67
N GLN A 209 13.62 4.36 -17.73
CA GLN A 209 14.21 3.01 -17.69
C GLN A 209 13.24 1.94 -17.17
N VAL A 210 12.11 2.34 -16.59
CA VAL A 210 11.05 1.40 -16.18
C VAL A 210 10.21 1.06 -17.41
N PRO A 211 10.32 -0.16 -17.96
CA PRO A 211 9.59 -0.51 -19.18
C PRO A 211 8.09 -0.62 -18.88
N MET A 212 7.32 0.32 -19.41
CA MET A 212 5.87 0.33 -19.36
C MET A 212 5.33 0.40 -20.80
N PRO A 213 5.29 -0.71 -21.55
CA PRO A 213 4.91 -0.71 -22.96
C PRO A 213 3.47 -0.26 -23.21
N LEU A 214 2.58 -0.42 -22.22
CA LEU A 214 1.21 0.06 -22.30
C LEU A 214 1.09 1.45 -21.64
N ASN A 215 0.90 2.50 -22.43
CA ASN A 215 0.53 3.86 -22.02
C ASN A 215 1.56 4.61 -21.14
N SER A 216 2.79 4.15 -20.99
CA SER A 216 3.82 4.84 -20.21
C SER A 216 3.39 5.11 -18.74
N TRP A 217 3.77 6.26 -18.16
CA TRP A 217 3.49 6.57 -16.75
C TRP A 217 1.99 6.66 -16.47
N MET A 218 1.57 6.07 -15.37
CA MET A 218 0.17 5.87 -15.06
C MET A 218 -0.41 7.05 -14.27
N PRO A 219 -1.59 7.59 -14.67
CA PRO A 219 -2.34 8.50 -13.80
C PRO A 219 -2.85 7.76 -12.56
N ALA A 220 -2.93 8.48 -11.42
CA ALA A 220 -3.38 7.89 -10.15
C ALA A 220 -4.79 7.27 -10.23
N GLU A 221 -5.64 7.80 -11.08
CA GLU A 221 -7.01 7.34 -11.34
C GLU A 221 -7.05 5.90 -11.87
N SER A 222 -6.02 5.47 -12.61
CA SER A 222 -5.95 4.08 -13.09
C SER A 222 -5.82 3.10 -11.93
N ALA A 223 -4.94 3.39 -10.95
CA ALA A 223 -4.82 2.59 -9.74
C ALA A 223 -6.09 2.69 -8.88
N ALA A 224 -6.68 3.88 -8.77
CA ALA A 224 -7.93 4.10 -8.04
C ALA A 224 -9.08 3.26 -8.58
N ASN A 225 -9.21 3.13 -9.90
CA ASN A 225 -10.22 2.28 -10.53
C ASN A 225 -10.06 0.80 -10.15
N LEU A 226 -8.83 0.29 -10.13
CA LEU A 226 -8.55 -1.08 -9.71
C LEU A 226 -8.87 -1.27 -8.22
N ILE A 227 -8.44 -0.33 -7.36
CA ILE A 227 -8.75 -0.37 -5.92
C ILE A 227 -10.27 -0.33 -5.70
N ALA A 228 -10.99 0.54 -6.40
CA ALA A 228 -12.43 0.65 -6.27
C ALA A 228 -13.15 -0.66 -6.67
N TRP A 229 -12.68 -1.36 -7.70
CA TRP A 229 -13.21 -2.67 -8.05
C TRP A 229 -12.83 -3.73 -7.01
N LEU A 230 -11.58 -3.79 -6.58
CA LEU A 230 -11.12 -4.75 -5.56
C LEU A 230 -11.86 -4.61 -4.23
N THR A 231 -12.27 -3.37 -3.90
CA THR A 231 -13.03 -3.07 -2.68
C THR A 231 -14.55 -3.05 -2.89
N SER A 232 -15.03 -3.34 -4.09
CA SER A 232 -16.46 -3.43 -4.38
C SER A 232 -17.06 -4.77 -3.96
N GLU A 233 -18.40 -4.83 -3.91
CA GLU A 233 -19.16 -6.06 -3.68
C GLU A 233 -19.01 -7.07 -4.82
N GLU A 234 -18.63 -6.61 -6.03
CA GLU A 234 -18.39 -7.44 -7.21
C GLU A 234 -17.20 -8.39 -7.05
N ASN A 235 -16.20 -8.01 -6.26
CA ASN A 235 -15.07 -8.88 -5.92
C ASN A 235 -15.51 -9.94 -4.92
N THR A 236 -15.97 -11.08 -5.39
CA THR A 236 -16.46 -12.18 -4.55
C THR A 236 -15.41 -13.26 -4.30
N HIS A 237 -14.37 -13.39 -5.14
CA HIS A 237 -13.45 -14.52 -5.10
C HIS A 237 -11.96 -14.16 -5.26
N LEU A 238 -11.61 -12.90 -5.53
CA LEU A 238 -10.21 -12.50 -5.61
C LEU A 238 -9.67 -12.24 -4.20
N CYS A 239 -8.78 -13.11 -3.72
CA CYS A 239 -8.21 -13.08 -2.38
C CYS A 239 -6.74 -13.48 -2.43
N GLY A 240 -5.89 -12.81 -1.65
CA GLY A 240 -4.47 -13.12 -1.52
C GLY A 240 -3.64 -12.81 -2.76
N GLN A 241 -4.14 -11.98 -3.68
CA GLN A 241 -3.43 -11.65 -4.90
C GLN A 241 -2.61 -10.38 -4.76
N VAL A 242 -1.48 -10.34 -5.47
CA VAL A 242 -0.68 -9.14 -5.71
C VAL A 242 -0.82 -8.80 -7.19
N LEU A 243 -1.59 -7.77 -7.49
CA LEU A 243 -1.98 -7.43 -8.86
C LEU A 243 -1.07 -6.33 -9.39
N PHE A 244 -0.24 -6.68 -10.35
CA PHE A 244 0.61 -5.71 -11.03
C PHE A 244 -0.23 -4.84 -11.96
N ILE A 245 -0.33 -3.56 -11.63
CA ILE A 245 -0.89 -2.52 -12.49
C ILE A 245 0.25 -1.62 -12.94
N ASP A 246 0.94 -2.02 -13.99
CA ASP A 246 2.31 -1.62 -14.25
C ASP A 246 2.61 -1.32 -15.74
N GLY A 247 1.59 -1.31 -16.58
CA GLY A 247 1.76 -1.08 -18.02
C GLY A 247 2.55 -2.16 -18.74
N GLY A 248 2.69 -3.35 -18.16
CA GLY A 248 3.42 -4.49 -18.72
C GLY A 248 4.86 -4.62 -18.24
N PHE A 249 5.25 -3.90 -17.16
CA PHE A 249 6.58 -4.01 -16.56
C PHE A 249 6.90 -5.45 -16.14
N ASP A 250 6.01 -6.07 -15.37
CA ASP A 250 6.20 -7.43 -14.88
C ASP A 250 6.41 -8.43 -16.01
N ALA A 251 5.56 -8.39 -17.02
CA ALA A 251 5.68 -9.27 -18.18
C ALA A 251 6.97 -9.02 -18.98
N THR A 252 7.47 -7.77 -19.00
CA THR A 252 8.73 -7.43 -19.67
C THR A 252 9.94 -7.98 -18.91
N VAL A 253 9.92 -7.90 -17.56
CA VAL A 253 11.07 -8.25 -16.72
C VAL A 253 11.13 -9.74 -16.41
N ARG A 254 10.00 -10.36 -16.08
CA ARG A 254 9.93 -11.79 -15.74
C ARG A 254 9.65 -12.71 -16.93
N GLY A 255 9.21 -12.15 -18.07
CA GLY A 255 8.89 -12.92 -19.27
C GLY A 255 7.70 -13.87 -19.08
N ASP A 256 7.65 -14.90 -19.93
CA ASP A 256 6.58 -15.90 -19.97
C ASP A 256 6.82 -17.14 -19.08
N GLN A 257 7.92 -17.18 -18.34
CA GLN A 257 8.35 -18.36 -17.56
C GLN A 257 8.06 -18.26 -16.04
N THR A 258 7.12 -17.44 -15.65
CA THR A 258 6.76 -17.22 -14.23
C THR A 258 5.75 -18.22 -13.65
N TRP A 259 5.33 -19.19 -14.43
CA TRP A 259 4.33 -20.22 -14.05
C TRP A 259 4.96 -21.55 -13.71
#